data_d724415d7993d45ee9af33e50abafc93
#
_entry.id   d724415d7993d45ee9af33e50abafc93
#
_cell.length_a   1.000
_cell.length_b   1.000
_cell.length_c   1.000
_cell.angle_alpha   90.00
_cell.angle_beta   90.00
_cell.angle_gamma   90.00
#
_symmetry.space_group_name_H-M   'P 1'
#
loop_
_entity.id
_entity.type
_entity.pdbx_description
1 polymer ?
#
loop_
_entity_poly.entity_id
_entity_poly.type
_entity_poly.pdbx_seq_one_letter_code
_entity_poly.pdbx_strand_id
1 'polypeptide(L)'
;MAAVDALKSYMEEKDLKGTIRYYGCPAEENAGGKAYLVRDGYFNDCDIAITWHPSTTNKTMGDDKFLANFRVFFTFHGISSHAAGAPELGRSALDAVEIMDIGVNYMREHMIDAARVHGAITNTGGIAPNVIPAEAQVLYAIRAPKVTQVKKLYERMCDIAKGVALITGTTVDIRQVAAYSNVIGNDVLEEVMDKNLDHFIPIGYTEEELAYAGKFKEVVTELDKEGLKDMIAHVVEKDKRKEVLDMPLLDFKLDRSESYGGGGSTDVGDVSWVVPTVQTNVCCYAAGTALHSWQAVAQGKASVAHKGMLTAAKVMACTGADLLENPELIKKAHKDWLEELDGETYPNPLPKDAKPELW
;
A
#
# COMPACT_ATOMS: atom_id res chain seq x y z
N MET A 1 -13.04 15.06 3.45
CA MET A 1 -14.03 16.08 3.89
C MET A 1 -14.35 17.05 2.75
N ALA A 2 -13.41 17.82 2.20
CA ALA A 2 -13.74 18.81 1.14
C ALA A 2 -14.54 18.24 -0.04
N ALA A 3 -14.19 17.02 -0.51
CA ALA A 3 -14.96 16.34 -1.56
C ALA A 3 -16.42 16.06 -1.13
N VAL A 4 -16.60 15.62 0.10
CA VAL A 4 -17.94 15.34 0.66
C VAL A 4 -18.78 16.61 0.77
N ASP A 5 -18.19 17.70 1.26
CA ASP A 5 -18.89 18.99 1.39
C ASP A 5 -19.28 19.53 0.00
N ALA A 6 -18.39 19.45 -0.98
CA ALA A 6 -18.67 19.87 -2.35
C ALA A 6 -19.78 19.02 -3.00
N LEU A 7 -19.67 17.70 -2.91
CA LEU A 7 -20.66 16.77 -3.49
C LEU A 7 -22.02 16.91 -2.80
N LYS A 8 -22.05 17.08 -1.47
CA LYS A 8 -23.29 17.34 -0.72
C LYS A 8 -23.98 18.61 -1.21
N SER A 9 -23.24 19.70 -1.31
CA SER A 9 -23.78 20.98 -1.80
C SER A 9 -24.34 20.85 -3.22
N TYR A 10 -23.64 20.12 -4.09
CA TYR A 10 -24.09 19.85 -5.45
C TYR A 10 -25.39 19.02 -5.48
N MET A 11 -25.45 17.95 -4.66
CA MET A 11 -26.68 17.15 -4.54
C MET A 11 -27.87 17.96 -4.07
N GLU A 12 -27.69 18.87 -3.10
CA GLU A 12 -28.72 19.77 -2.61
C GLU A 12 -29.20 20.74 -3.72
N GLU A 13 -28.26 21.33 -4.47
CA GLU A 13 -28.57 22.25 -5.57
C GLU A 13 -29.33 21.56 -6.71
N LYS A 14 -28.97 20.34 -7.05
CA LYS A 14 -29.56 19.56 -8.18
C LYS A 14 -30.70 18.63 -7.78
N ASP A 15 -31.09 18.61 -6.51
CA ASP A 15 -32.06 17.65 -5.95
C ASP A 15 -31.72 16.19 -6.26
N LEU A 16 -30.44 15.84 -6.28
CA LEU A 16 -29.98 14.48 -6.52
C LEU A 16 -30.23 13.61 -5.30
N LYS A 17 -30.65 12.38 -5.53
CA LYS A 17 -30.89 11.38 -4.46
C LYS A 17 -29.69 10.43 -4.35
N GLY A 18 -29.30 10.13 -3.14
CA GLY A 18 -28.20 9.21 -2.84
C GLY A 18 -27.74 9.38 -1.41
N THR A 19 -26.78 8.54 -1.01
CA THR A 19 -26.16 8.60 0.30
C THR A 19 -24.64 8.71 0.13
N ILE A 20 -24.03 9.72 0.75
CA ILE A 20 -22.58 9.83 0.84
C ILE A 20 -22.16 9.34 2.22
N ARG A 21 -21.24 8.38 2.25
CA ARG A 21 -20.56 7.95 3.47
C ARG A 21 -19.10 8.40 3.46
N TYR A 22 -18.67 8.97 4.54
CA TYR A 22 -17.28 9.34 4.77
C TYR A 22 -16.66 8.41 5.81
N TYR A 23 -15.66 7.64 5.39
CA TYR A 23 -14.93 6.72 6.25
C TYR A 23 -13.61 7.33 6.71
N GLY A 24 -13.39 7.41 8.01
CA GLY A 24 -12.08 7.63 8.60
C GLY A 24 -11.35 6.29 8.67
N CYS A 25 -10.31 6.12 7.88
CA CYS A 25 -9.58 4.85 7.75
C CYS A 25 -8.17 5.00 8.33
N PRO A 26 -7.96 4.75 9.64
CA PRO A 26 -6.64 4.88 10.27
C PRO A 26 -5.73 3.70 9.94
N ALA A 27 -4.43 3.87 10.23
CA ALA A 27 -3.41 2.82 10.26
C ALA A 27 -3.18 2.10 8.91
N GLU A 28 -3.33 2.80 7.78
CA GLU A 28 -3.03 2.25 6.45
C GLU A 28 -1.59 1.76 6.37
N GLU A 29 -0.64 2.54 6.89
CA GLU A 29 0.81 2.33 6.75
C GLU A 29 1.36 1.10 7.50
N ASN A 30 0.65 0.62 8.50
CA ASN A 30 1.17 -0.48 9.33
C ASN A 30 0.16 -1.60 9.61
N ALA A 31 -1.08 -1.31 10.00
CA ALA A 31 -2.03 -2.33 10.45
C ALA A 31 -3.10 -2.70 9.42
N GLY A 32 -3.29 -1.90 8.35
CA GLY A 32 -4.32 -2.17 7.34
C GLY A 32 -5.75 -1.97 7.88
N GLY A 33 -6.05 -0.78 8.42
CA GLY A 33 -7.32 -0.51 9.09
C GLY A 33 -8.56 -0.79 8.24
N LYS A 34 -8.49 -0.60 6.90
CA LYS A 34 -9.61 -0.89 6.01
C LYS A 34 -9.94 -2.38 5.93
N ALA A 35 -8.95 -3.27 6.05
CA ALA A 35 -9.20 -4.71 6.08
C ALA A 35 -10.09 -5.11 7.28
N TYR A 36 -9.93 -4.46 8.43
CA TYR A 36 -10.81 -4.65 9.59
C TYR A 36 -12.22 -4.11 9.33
N LEU A 37 -12.35 -2.93 8.72
CA LEU A 37 -13.64 -2.35 8.37
C LEU A 37 -14.40 -3.22 7.37
N VAL A 38 -13.70 -3.79 6.38
CA VAL A 38 -14.28 -4.73 5.41
C VAL A 38 -14.73 -6.00 6.10
N ARG A 39 -13.87 -6.61 6.94
CA ARG A 39 -14.22 -7.81 7.71
C ARG A 39 -15.47 -7.61 8.54
N ASP A 40 -15.63 -6.44 9.13
CA ASP A 40 -16.75 -6.12 10.02
C ASP A 40 -17.97 -5.61 9.26
N GLY A 41 -17.93 -5.61 7.90
CA GLY A 41 -19.10 -5.39 7.02
C GLY A 41 -19.46 -3.91 6.78
N TYR A 42 -18.59 -2.96 7.10
CA TYR A 42 -18.88 -1.53 6.98
C TYR A 42 -19.09 -1.07 5.52
N PHE A 43 -18.67 -1.82 4.53
CA PHE A 43 -18.81 -1.51 3.10
C PHE A 43 -19.90 -2.30 2.39
N ASN A 44 -20.58 -3.25 3.06
CA ASN A 44 -21.51 -4.21 2.43
C ASN A 44 -22.71 -3.58 1.73
N ASP A 45 -23.06 -2.36 2.06
CA ASP A 45 -24.19 -1.62 1.51
C ASP A 45 -23.74 -0.34 0.75
N CYS A 46 -22.49 -0.32 0.30
CA CYS A 46 -21.97 0.70 -0.60
C CYS A 46 -22.06 0.21 -2.04
N ASP A 47 -22.46 1.08 -2.96
CA ASP A 47 -22.48 0.78 -4.41
C ASP A 47 -21.10 0.95 -5.04
N ILE A 48 -20.35 1.96 -4.58
CA ILE A 48 -18.99 2.30 -5.04
C ILE A 48 -18.15 2.89 -3.90
N ALA A 49 -16.84 2.84 -4.05
CA ALA A 49 -15.88 3.54 -3.18
C ALA A 49 -14.91 4.40 -4.00
N ILE A 50 -14.64 5.61 -3.51
CA ILE A 50 -13.76 6.59 -4.14
C ILE A 50 -12.70 7.03 -3.14
N THR A 51 -11.43 6.98 -3.54
CA THR A 51 -10.32 7.41 -2.69
C THR A 51 -9.23 8.15 -3.49
N TRP A 52 -8.22 8.67 -2.79
CA TRP A 52 -7.09 9.31 -3.42
C TRP A 52 -5.80 9.07 -2.61
N HIS A 53 -4.65 9.29 -3.25
CA HIS A 53 -3.34 9.22 -2.60
C HIS A 53 -2.45 10.39 -3.03
N PRO A 54 -1.72 11.07 -2.12
CA PRO A 54 -0.73 12.07 -2.50
C PRO A 54 0.47 11.41 -3.20
N SER A 55 0.97 12.04 -4.27
CA SER A 55 2.01 11.49 -5.12
C SER A 55 2.96 12.58 -5.61
N THR A 56 3.95 12.20 -6.40
CA THR A 56 4.77 13.09 -7.22
C THR A 56 4.20 13.28 -8.63
N THR A 57 3.11 12.58 -8.97
CA THR A 57 2.48 12.58 -10.30
C THR A 57 0.96 12.65 -10.17
N ASN A 58 0.28 12.96 -11.30
CA ASN A 58 -1.17 12.91 -11.40
C ASN A 58 -1.58 11.72 -12.27
N LYS A 59 -2.36 10.79 -11.72
CA LYS A 59 -2.79 9.58 -12.42
C LYS A 59 -4.04 8.98 -11.79
N THR A 60 -4.97 8.51 -12.59
CA THR A 60 -5.99 7.57 -12.11
C THR A 60 -5.37 6.18 -11.99
N MET A 61 -5.52 5.57 -10.81
CA MET A 61 -4.95 4.27 -10.51
C MET A 61 -5.98 3.16 -10.75
N GLY A 62 -5.57 2.16 -11.51
CA GLY A 62 -6.29 0.92 -11.70
C GLY A 62 -5.79 -0.20 -10.76
N ASP A 63 -5.82 -1.41 -11.28
CA ASP A 63 -5.24 -2.60 -10.63
C ASP A 63 -3.71 -2.59 -10.56
N ASP A 64 -3.10 -1.49 -10.95
CA ASP A 64 -1.69 -1.25 -11.17
C ASP A 64 -0.78 -1.83 -10.09
N LYS A 65 -0.70 -3.17 -10.05
CA LYS A 65 0.37 -3.89 -9.35
C LYS A 65 0.48 -3.61 -7.85
N PHE A 66 -0.64 -3.25 -7.21
CA PHE A 66 -0.70 -3.30 -5.76
C PHE A 66 -0.66 -4.75 -5.31
N LEU A 67 0.44 -5.11 -4.67
CA LEU A 67 0.64 -6.48 -4.20
C LEU A 67 -0.15 -6.74 -2.93
N ALA A 68 -0.71 -7.92 -2.80
CA ALA A 68 -1.12 -8.43 -1.51
C ALA A 68 0.10 -8.57 -0.59
N ASN A 69 -0.08 -8.36 0.71
CA ASN A 69 1.01 -8.35 1.69
C ASN A 69 0.54 -8.86 3.04
N PHE A 70 1.27 -9.82 3.61
CA PHE A 70 1.13 -10.21 5.02
C PHE A 70 2.35 -9.77 5.81
N ARG A 71 2.12 -9.25 7.03
CA ARG A 71 3.19 -9.00 8.01
C ARG A 71 3.02 -9.94 9.19
N VAL A 72 4.07 -10.70 9.49
CA VAL A 72 4.01 -11.82 10.44
C VAL A 72 5.22 -11.81 11.33
N PHE A 73 5.00 -11.79 12.65
CA PHE A 73 6.03 -12.08 13.63
C PHE A 73 6.16 -13.58 13.85
N PHE A 74 7.41 -14.03 13.88
CA PHE A 74 7.80 -15.35 14.36
C PHE A 74 8.66 -15.15 15.59
N THR A 75 8.12 -15.54 16.75
CA THR A 75 8.79 -15.40 18.05
C THR A 75 9.21 -16.79 18.52
N PHE A 76 10.51 -17.03 18.61
CA PHE A 76 11.04 -18.28 19.12
C PHE A 76 11.29 -18.18 20.61
N HIS A 77 10.97 -19.26 21.34
CA HIS A 77 11.20 -19.40 22.76
C HIS A 77 12.13 -20.58 23.02
N GLY A 78 13.25 -20.30 23.65
CA GLY A 78 14.30 -21.24 23.99
C GLY A 78 14.49 -21.37 25.51
N ILE A 79 15.69 -21.75 25.89
CA ILE A 79 16.09 -21.93 27.30
C ILE A 79 17.40 -21.17 27.52
N SER A 80 17.39 -20.21 28.46
CA SER A 80 18.62 -19.49 28.84
C SER A 80 19.57 -20.36 29.64
N SER A 81 20.87 -20.19 29.36
CA SER A 81 21.95 -20.80 30.12
C SER A 81 23.23 -19.98 29.97
N HIS A 82 24.21 -20.26 30.79
CA HIS A 82 25.54 -19.68 30.67
C HIS A 82 26.30 -20.38 29.52
N ALA A 83 26.55 -19.64 28.41
CA ALA A 83 27.07 -20.20 27.20
C ALA A 83 28.44 -20.92 27.30
N ALA A 84 29.26 -20.55 28.29
CA ALA A 84 30.53 -21.23 28.53
C ALA A 84 30.50 -22.22 29.72
N GLY A 85 29.62 -22.00 30.69
CA GLY A 85 29.61 -22.81 31.92
C GLY A 85 28.68 -24.02 31.84
N ALA A 86 27.57 -23.93 31.10
CA ALA A 86 26.57 -24.99 30.97
C ALA A 86 25.82 -24.87 29.63
N PRO A 87 26.50 -24.87 28.46
CA PRO A 87 25.87 -24.68 27.16
C PRO A 87 24.83 -25.76 26.82
N GLU A 88 25.04 -26.98 27.31
CA GLU A 88 24.18 -28.13 27.06
C GLU A 88 22.75 -27.98 27.66
N LEU A 89 22.58 -27.11 28.64
CA LEU A 89 21.29 -26.80 29.27
C LEU A 89 20.50 -25.72 28.49
N GLY A 90 21.14 -25.01 27.61
CA GLY A 90 20.52 -23.92 26.83
C GLY A 90 19.88 -24.38 25.52
N ARG A 91 18.97 -23.56 25.00
CA ARG A 91 18.41 -23.65 23.65
C ARG A 91 18.25 -22.21 23.15
N SER A 92 19.03 -21.84 22.14
CA SER A 92 19.09 -20.47 21.64
C SER A 92 17.90 -20.15 20.73
N ALA A 93 17.09 -19.21 21.13
CA ALA A 93 16.03 -18.66 20.28
C ALA A 93 16.60 -17.83 19.11
N LEU A 94 17.77 -17.21 19.28
CA LEU A 94 18.42 -16.46 18.20
C LEU A 94 18.92 -17.39 17.09
N ASP A 95 19.50 -18.55 17.43
CA ASP A 95 19.90 -19.55 16.43
C ASP A 95 18.69 -20.03 15.63
N ALA A 96 17.52 -20.13 16.26
CA ALA A 96 16.28 -20.44 15.56
C ALA A 96 15.90 -19.34 14.55
N VAL A 97 16.01 -18.06 14.89
CA VAL A 97 15.77 -16.95 13.97
C VAL A 97 16.75 -17.01 12.78
N GLU A 98 18.04 -17.23 13.04
CA GLU A 98 19.06 -17.32 11.99
C GLU A 98 18.82 -18.50 11.03
N ILE A 99 18.48 -19.68 11.57
CA ILE A 99 18.15 -20.86 10.74
C ILE A 99 16.85 -20.61 9.95
N MET A 100 15.88 -19.91 10.52
CA MET A 100 14.67 -19.54 9.79
C MET A 100 15.00 -18.61 8.61
N ASP A 101 15.89 -17.64 8.78
CA ASP A 101 16.33 -16.76 7.69
C ASP A 101 16.98 -17.56 6.56
N ILE A 102 17.82 -18.56 6.90
CA ILE A 102 18.40 -19.47 5.92
C ILE A 102 17.31 -20.27 5.19
N GLY A 103 16.35 -20.83 5.92
CA GLY A 103 15.24 -21.58 5.35
C GLY A 103 14.38 -20.74 4.40
N VAL A 104 14.11 -19.49 4.77
CA VAL A 104 13.38 -18.52 3.92
C VAL A 104 14.21 -18.17 2.68
N ASN A 105 15.53 -18.02 2.79
CA ASN A 105 16.40 -17.77 1.63
C ASN A 105 16.34 -18.90 0.61
N TYR A 106 16.36 -20.16 1.04
CA TYR A 106 16.17 -21.28 0.13
C TYR A 106 14.74 -21.38 -0.43
N MET A 107 13.74 -20.96 0.33
CA MET A 107 12.36 -20.87 -0.19
C MET A 107 12.27 -19.88 -1.37
N ARG A 108 13.07 -18.80 -1.37
CA ARG A 108 13.07 -17.80 -2.45
C ARG A 108 13.43 -18.38 -3.81
N GLU A 109 14.22 -19.46 -3.87
CA GLU A 109 14.54 -20.17 -5.14
C GLU A 109 13.29 -20.76 -5.82
N HIS A 110 12.20 -20.93 -5.08
CA HIS A 110 10.98 -21.60 -5.51
C HIS A 110 9.73 -20.71 -5.43
N MET A 111 9.92 -19.40 -5.41
CA MET A 111 8.84 -18.42 -5.49
C MET A 111 8.66 -17.94 -6.94
N ILE A 112 7.49 -17.39 -7.23
CA ILE A 112 7.27 -16.66 -8.48
C ILE A 112 8.10 -15.37 -8.49
N ASP A 113 8.56 -14.92 -9.64
CA ASP A 113 9.44 -13.75 -9.78
C ASP A 113 8.82 -12.45 -9.22
N ALA A 114 7.50 -12.32 -9.29
CA ALA A 114 6.78 -11.17 -8.76
C ALA A 114 6.60 -11.18 -7.23
N ALA A 115 6.89 -12.29 -6.54
CA ALA A 115 6.80 -12.35 -5.08
C ALA A 115 8.04 -11.73 -4.41
N ARG A 116 7.85 -11.20 -3.21
CA ARG A 116 8.93 -10.65 -2.38
C ARG A 116 8.72 -11.06 -0.93
N VAL A 117 9.81 -11.43 -0.26
CA VAL A 117 9.83 -11.71 1.18
C VAL A 117 10.99 -10.95 1.80
N HIS A 118 10.69 -10.09 2.76
CA HIS A 118 11.66 -9.29 3.50
C HIS A 118 11.57 -9.62 4.98
N GLY A 119 12.70 -9.76 5.66
CA GLY A 119 12.78 -10.00 7.10
C GLY A 119 13.50 -8.89 7.84
N ALA A 120 13.12 -8.68 9.09
CA ALA A 120 13.81 -7.83 10.05
C ALA A 120 13.84 -8.51 11.41
N ILE A 121 15.03 -8.73 11.98
CA ILE A 121 15.15 -9.23 13.36
C ILE A 121 14.77 -8.08 14.29
N THR A 122 13.69 -8.26 15.05
CA THR A 122 13.13 -7.25 15.95
C THR A 122 13.53 -7.44 17.40
N ASN A 123 13.94 -8.67 17.77
CA ASN A 123 14.48 -9.00 19.08
C ASN A 123 15.56 -10.08 18.93
N THR A 124 16.77 -9.79 19.40
CA THR A 124 17.90 -10.73 19.40
C THR A 124 18.02 -11.49 20.72
N GLY A 125 17.19 -11.19 21.71
CA GLY A 125 17.23 -11.81 23.04
C GLY A 125 18.28 -11.24 23.99
N GLY A 126 18.95 -10.16 23.62
CA GLY A 126 19.92 -9.45 24.47
C GLY A 126 21.27 -9.18 23.81
N ILE A 127 22.19 -8.58 24.56
CA ILE A 127 23.51 -8.13 24.05
C ILE A 127 24.67 -8.90 24.66
N ALA A 128 24.43 -9.76 25.66
CA ALA A 128 25.49 -10.48 26.39
C ALA A 128 25.82 -11.81 25.70
N PRO A 129 27.01 -11.99 25.09
CA PRO A 129 27.32 -13.18 24.28
C PRO A 129 27.51 -14.44 25.15
N ASN A 130 27.66 -14.29 26.45
CA ASN A 130 27.76 -15.40 27.41
C ASN A 130 26.40 -15.86 27.98
N VAL A 131 25.30 -15.31 27.48
CA VAL A 131 23.93 -15.71 27.88
C VAL A 131 23.20 -16.24 26.63
N ILE A 132 22.77 -17.50 26.67
CA ILE A 132 21.98 -18.11 25.61
C ILE A 132 20.61 -17.42 25.58
N PRO A 133 20.18 -16.81 24.45
CA PRO A 133 18.91 -16.09 24.38
C PRO A 133 17.69 -17.01 24.53
N ALA A 134 16.83 -16.71 25.51
CA ALA A 134 15.60 -17.48 25.74
C ALA A 134 14.44 -17.04 24.83
N GLU A 135 14.51 -15.86 24.23
CA GLU A 135 13.53 -15.35 23.28
C GLU A 135 14.22 -14.56 22.18
N ALA A 136 13.78 -14.76 20.95
CA ALA A 136 14.17 -13.93 19.82
C ALA A 136 13.02 -13.84 18.82
N GLN A 137 12.99 -12.77 18.00
CA GLN A 137 11.86 -12.50 17.13
C GLN A 137 12.31 -11.94 15.78
N VAL A 138 11.66 -12.37 14.72
CA VAL A 138 11.79 -11.81 13.39
C VAL A 138 10.41 -11.43 12.83
N LEU A 139 10.33 -10.28 12.18
CA LEU A 139 9.16 -9.82 11.43
C LEU A 139 9.40 -10.04 9.94
N TYR A 140 8.49 -10.71 9.27
CA TYR A 140 8.51 -10.84 7.81
C TYR A 140 7.36 -10.08 7.15
N ALA A 141 7.66 -9.44 6.02
CA ALA A 141 6.69 -8.96 5.04
C ALA A 141 6.71 -9.91 3.82
N ILE A 142 5.57 -10.49 3.50
CA ILE A 142 5.39 -11.48 2.44
C ILE A 142 4.48 -10.85 1.38
N ARG A 143 4.97 -10.66 0.15
CA ARG A 143 4.22 -9.99 -0.92
C ARG A 143 4.12 -10.87 -2.16
N ALA A 144 2.95 -10.82 -2.81
CA ALA A 144 2.73 -11.43 -4.13
C ALA A 144 1.57 -10.71 -4.85
N PRO A 145 1.42 -10.88 -6.20
CA PRO A 145 0.35 -10.24 -6.96
C PRO A 145 -1.06 -10.57 -6.47
N LYS A 146 -1.30 -11.78 -5.96
CA LYS A 146 -2.61 -12.21 -5.44
C LYS A 146 -2.50 -12.64 -3.98
N VAL A 147 -3.53 -12.32 -3.20
CA VAL A 147 -3.61 -12.73 -1.78
C VAL A 147 -3.56 -14.25 -1.59
N THR A 148 -4.10 -15.02 -2.52
CA THR A 148 -4.00 -16.49 -2.51
C THR A 148 -2.56 -17.01 -2.66
N GLN A 149 -1.71 -16.27 -3.37
CA GLN A 149 -0.28 -16.59 -3.49
C GLN A 149 0.48 -16.24 -2.21
N VAL A 150 0.18 -15.08 -1.59
CA VAL A 150 0.75 -14.69 -0.30
C VAL A 150 0.40 -15.73 0.75
N LYS A 151 -0.85 -16.21 0.79
CA LYS A 151 -1.30 -17.25 1.73
C LYS A 151 -0.49 -18.54 1.60
N LYS A 152 -0.22 -19.00 0.38
CA LYS A 152 0.62 -20.19 0.13
C LYS A 152 2.06 -20.00 0.62
N LEU A 153 2.64 -18.82 0.40
CA LEU A 153 3.98 -18.50 0.90
C LEU A 153 4.00 -18.44 2.44
N TYR A 154 3.00 -17.82 3.05
CA TYR A 154 2.84 -17.76 4.49
C TYR A 154 2.74 -19.16 5.12
N GLU A 155 1.90 -20.05 4.58
CA GLU A 155 1.76 -21.43 5.03
C GLU A 155 3.12 -22.16 4.99
N ARG A 156 3.87 -21.99 3.90
CA ARG A 156 5.21 -22.56 3.78
C ARG A 156 6.21 -21.99 4.79
N MET A 157 6.14 -20.68 5.08
CA MET A 157 6.98 -20.06 6.12
C MET A 157 6.61 -20.56 7.51
N CYS A 158 5.35 -20.82 7.78
CA CYS A 158 4.92 -21.45 9.03
C CYS A 158 5.52 -22.86 9.20
N ASP A 159 5.62 -23.62 8.12
CA ASP A 159 6.23 -24.96 8.17
C ASP A 159 7.75 -24.89 8.32
N ILE A 160 8.42 -23.91 7.71
CA ILE A 160 9.85 -23.63 7.95
C ILE A 160 10.05 -23.32 9.46
N ALA A 161 9.26 -22.43 10.04
CA ALA A 161 9.38 -22.06 11.45
C ALA A 161 9.19 -23.24 12.39
N LYS A 162 8.20 -24.11 12.11
CA LYS A 162 7.99 -25.37 12.90
C LYS A 162 9.18 -26.33 12.77
N GLY A 163 9.71 -26.49 11.54
CA GLY A 163 10.90 -27.31 11.30
C GLY A 163 12.13 -26.78 12.04
N VAL A 164 12.32 -25.46 12.03
CA VAL A 164 13.39 -24.78 12.77
C VAL A 164 13.26 -24.98 14.27
N ALA A 165 12.05 -24.85 14.82
CA ALA A 165 11.80 -25.10 16.23
C ALA A 165 12.19 -26.52 16.65
N LEU A 166 11.92 -27.52 15.80
CA LEU A 166 12.37 -28.91 16.00
C LEU A 166 13.91 -29.04 15.96
N ILE A 167 14.57 -28.41 14.98
CA ILE A 167 16.05 -28.46 14.82
C ILE A 167 16.74 -27.88 16.07
N THR A 168 16.24 -26.75 16.59
CA THR A 168 16.86 -25.99 17.67
C THR A 168 16.41 -26.41 19.07
N GLY A 169 15.36 -27.25 19.16
CA GLY A 169 14.75 -27.61 20.44
C GLY A 169 14.04 -26.42 21.11
N THR A 170 13.51 -25.50 20.33
CA THR A 170 12.75 -24.33 20.77
C THR A 170 11.25 -24.51 20.47
N THR A 171 10.43 -23.54 20.85
CA THR A 171 9.04 -23.41 20.37
C THR A 171 8.88 -22.12 19.58
N VAL A 172 7.80 -21.99 18.79
CA VAL A 172 7.55 -20.80 18.00
C VAL A 172 6.10 -20.35 18.13
N ASP A 173 5.92 -19.05 18.38
CA ASP A 173 4.65 -18.34 18.26
C ASP A 173 4.62 -17.58 16.95
N ILE A 174 3.52 -17.72 16.20
CA ILE A 174 3.32 -17.09 14.88
C ILE A 174 2.15 -16.13 15.00
N ARG A 175 2.42 -14.83 14.79
CA ARG A 175 1.40 -13.77 14.90
C ARG A 175 1.36 -12.91 13.66
N GLN A 176 0.27 -13.00 12.90
CA GLN A 176 -0.02 -12.12 11.79
C GLN A 176 -0.54 -10.79 12.33
N VAL A 177 0.11 -9.68 11.95
CA VAL A 177 -0.20 -8.34 12.47
C VAL A 177 -0.75 -7.38 11.42
N ALA A 178 -0.56 -7.67 10.15
CA ALA A 178 -1.21 -6.95 9.07
C ALA A 178 -1.45 -7.87 7.89
N ALA A 179 -2.50 -7.59 7.14
CA ALA A 179 -2.82 -8.27 5.90
C ALA A 179 -3.52 -7.30 4.95
N TYR A 180 -3.08 -7.30 3.71
CA TYR A 180 -3.61 -6.49 2.63
C TYR A 180 -3.88 -7.39 1.44
N SER A 181 -5.06 -7.26 0.85
CA SER A 181 -5.38 -7.92 -0.43
C SER A 181 -4.81 -7.11 -1.60
N ASN A 182 -4.63 -7.73 -2.75
CA ASN A 182 -4.39 -6.99 -4.00
C ASN A 182 -5.62 -6.16 -4.38
N VAL A 183 -5.41 -5.09 -5.13
CA VAL A 183 -6.51 -4.26 -5.67
C VAL A 183 -7.22 -5.02 -6.81
N ILE A 184 -8.53 -4.90 -6.85
CA ILE A 184 -9.39 -5.26 -7.99
C ILE A 184 -9.69 -3.96 -8.72
N GLY A 185 -9.27 -3.85 -9.99
CA GLY A 185 -9.50 -2.69 -10.84
C GLY A 185 -10.97 -2.51 -11.23
N ASN A 186 -11.32 -1.35 -11.76
CA ASN A 186 -12.63 -1.07 -12.33
C ASN A 186 -12.51 -0.05 -13.46
N ASP A 187 -12.46 -0.55 -14.69
CA ASP A 187 -12.26 0.26 -15.90
C ASP A 187 -13.31 1.38 -16.06
N VAL A 188 -14.55 1.10 -15.68
CA VAL A 188 -15.65 2.07 -15.79
C VAL A 188 -15.46 3.25 -14.85
N LEU A 189 -15.13 2.98 -13.58
CA LEU A 189 -14.88 4.05 -12.59
C LEU A 189 -13.59 4.80 -12.90
N GLU A 190 -12.58 4.10 -13.37
CA GLU A 190 -11.30 4.70 -13.78
C GLU A 190 -11.49 5.67 -14.93
N GLU A 191 -12.28 5.30 -15.95
CA GLU A 191 -12.60 6.19 -17.07
C GLU A 191 -13.33 7.46 -16.61
N VAL A 192 -14.30 7.34 -15.71
CA VAL A 192 -15.03 8.49 -15.16
C VAL A 192 -14.09 9.41 -14.36
N MET A 193 -13.28 8.82 -13.47
CA MET A 193 -12.34 9.58 -12.64
C MET A 193 -11.24 10.23 -13.48
N ASP A 194 -10.73 9.54 -14.50
CA ASP A 194 -9.66 10.04 -15.38
C ASP A 194 -10.11 11.26 -16.20
N LYS A 195 -11.34 11.23 -16.72
CA LYS A 195 -11.96 12.39 -17.36
C LYS A 195 -12.10 13.58 -16.40
N ASN A 196 -12.46 13.33 -15.15
CA ASN A 196 -12.53 14.38 -14.14
C ASN A 196 -11.14 14.91 -13.76
N LEU A 197 -10.12 14.05 -13.73
CA LEU A 197 -8.74 14.49 -13.52
C LEU A 197 -8.28 15.45 -14.64
N ASP A 198 -8.63 15.20 -15.89
CA ASP A 198 -8.31 16.08 -17.02
C ASP A 198 -8.80 17.53 -16.84
N HIS A 199 -9.93 17.73 -16.15
CA HIS A 199 -10.46 19.08 -15.92
C HIS A 199 -9.63 19.92 -14.95
N PHE A 200 -8.81 19.28 -14.10
CA PHE A 200 -8.08 19.94 -13.02
C PHE A 200 -6.55 19.87 -13.15
N ILE A 201 -6.05 19.25 -14.21
CA ILE A 201 -4.62 19.18 -14.51
C ILE A 201 -4.35 20.01 -15.78
N PRO A 202 -3.35 20.93 -15.77
CA PRO A 202 -2.41 21.18 -14.68
C PRO A 202 -3.06 21.88 -13.47
N ILE A 203 -2.54 21.60 -12.26
CA ILE A 203 -2.99 22.22 -10.99
C ILE A 203 -2.69 23.72 -10.97
N GLY A 204 -1.62 24.13 -11.64
CA GLY A 204 -1.20 25.53 -11.73
C GLY A 204 -0.51 26.02 -10.46
N TYR A 205 0.70 25.56 -10.22
CA TYR A 205 1.55 26.02 -9.12
C TYR A 205 2.14 27.41 -9.41
N THR A 206 2.31 28.24 -8.37
CA THR A 206 2.94 29.54 -8.45
C THR A 206 4.47 29.41 -8.58
N GLU A 207 5.14 30.49 -9.00
CA GLU A 207 6.61 30.54 -9.04
C GLU A 207 7.25 30.26 -7.67
N GLU A 208 6.63 30.74 -6.58
CA GLU A 208 7.07 30.46 -5.18
C GLU A 208 6.98 28.97 -4.86
N GLU A 209 5.90 28.31 -5.27
CA GLU A 209 5.69 26.88 -5.05
C GLU A 209 6.66 26.05 -5.88
N LEU A 210 6.91 26.44 -7.12
CA LEU A 210 7.92 25.79 -7.97
C LEU A 210 9.33 25.96 -7.39
N ALA A 211 9.67 27.17 -6.92
CA ALA A 211 10.95 27.42 -6.27
C ALA A 211 11.09 26.63 -4.94
N TYR A 212 10.01 26.50 -4.19
CA TYR A 212 9.99 25.67 -2.97
C TYR A 212 10.23 24.19 -3.29
N ALA A 213 9.51 23.63 -4.27
CA ALA A 213 9.67 22.25 -4.72
C ALA A 213 11.09 22.00 -5.30
N GLY A 214 11.66 22.98 -6.00
CA GLY A 214 13.02 22.94 -6.55
C GLY A 214 14.06 22.65 -5.47
N LYS A 215 13.93 23.22 -4.27
CA LYS A 215 14.85 22.96 -3.15
C LYS A 215 14.83 21.51 -2.68
N PHE A 216 13.67 20.85 -2.70
CA PHE A 216 13.58 19.42 -2.38
C PHE A 216 14.17 18.57 -3.49
N LYS A 217 13.98 18.95 -4.75
CA LYS A 217 14.59 18.26 -5.89
C LYS A 217 16.12 18.28 -5.85
N GLU A 218 16.74 19.34 -5.32
CA GLU A 218 18.20 19.42 -5.15
C GLU A 218 18.75 18.39 -4.15
N VAL A 219 17.95 18.01 -3.14
CA VAL A 219 18.36 17.08 -2.06
C VAL A 219 17.82 15.65 -2.25
N VAL A 220 17.25 15.35 -3.41
CA VAL A 220 16.90 13.99 -3.82
C VAL A 220 18.17 13.16 -3.99
N THR A 221 18.17 11.91 -3.52
CA THR A 221 19.33 11.02 -3.63
C THR A 221 19.62 10.66 -5.09
N GLU A 222 20.85 10.25 -5.40
CA GLU A 222 21.21 9.83 -6.76
C GLU A 222 20.37 8.62 -7.21
N LEU A 223 20.06 7.70 -6.30
CA LEU A 223 19.20 6.55 -6.58
C LEU A 223 17.77 6.98 -6.93
N ASP A 224 17.20 7.93 -6.18
CA ASP A 224 15.86 8.46 -6.47
C ASP A 224 15.83 9.24 -7.80
N LYS A 225 16.93 9.94 -8.15
CA LYS A 225 17.08 10.59 -9.46
C LYS A 225 17.14 9.57 -10.60
N GLU A 226 17.81 8.44 -10.40
CA GLU A 226 17.81 7.34 -11.38
C GLU A 226 16.40 6.78 -11.55
N GLY A 227 15.70 6.48 -10.45
CA GLY A 227 14.30 6.04 -10.49
C GLY A 227 13.38 7.04 -11.20
N LEU A 228 13.56 8.35 -10.97
CA LEU A 228 12.82 9.39 -11.69
C LEU A 228 13.12 9.38 -13.20
N LYS A 229 14.40 9.22 -13.57
CA LYS A 229 14.81 9.12 -14.99
C LYS A 229 14.19 7.89 -15.66
N ASP A 230 14.18 6.76 -14.98
CA ASP A 230 13.61 5.51 -15.50
C ASP A 230 12.09 5.66 -15.69
N MET A 231 11.38 6.23 -14.71
CA MET A 231 9.97 6.53 -14.83
C MET A 231 9.69 7.43 -16.03
N ILE A 232 10.40 8.57 -16.14
CA ILE A 232 10.21 9.52 -17.24
C ILE A 232 10.57 8.88 -18.58
N ALA A 233 11.59 8.02 -18.62
CA ALA A 233 11.94 7.29 -19.84
C ALA A 233 10.86 6.29 -20.28
N HIS A 234 10.04 5.82 -19.35
CA HIS A 234 8.93 4.91 -19.62
C HIS A 234 7.67 5.65 -20.09
N VAL A 235 7.30 6.75 -19.42
CA VAL A 235 6.00 7.41 -19.60
C VAL A 235 6.05 8.70 -20.45
N VAL A 236 7.23 9.19 -20.82
CA VAL A 236 7.40 10.45 -21.55
C VAL A 236 8.13 10.24 -22.86
N GLU A 237 7.64 10.85 -23.95
CA GLU A 237 8.28 10.85 -25.26
C GLU A 237 9.72 11.38 -25.19
N LYS A 238 10.62 10.77 -25.96
CA LYS A 238 12.07 10.97 -25.87
C LYS A 238 12.52 12.44 -26.00
N ASP A 239 11.87 13.22 -26.83
CA ASP A 239 12.17 14.64 -27.07
C ASP A 239 11.78 15.55 -25.91
N LYS A 240 10.80 15.17 -25.10
CA LYS A 240 10.31 15.92 -23.94
C LYS A 240 10.99 15.53 -22.61
N ARG A 241 11.70 14.40 -22.58
CA ARG A 241 12.28 13.85 -21.33
C ARG A 241 13.16 14.80 -20.55
N LYS A 242 14.00 15.58 -21.27
CA LYS A 242 14.89 16.55 -20.65
C LYS A 242 14.11 17.67 -19.97
N GLU A 243 13.12 18.21 -20.63
CA GLU A 243 12.25 19.26 -20.10
C GLU A 243 11.53 18.77 -18.84
N VAL A 244 10.93 17.58 -18.91
CA VAL A 244 10.21 16.98 -17.77
C VAL A 244 11.15 16.65 -16.60
N LEU A 245 12.38 16.20 -16.88
CA LEU A 245 13.39 15.96 -15.84
C LEU A 245 13.79 17.26 -15.13
N ASP A 246 13.71 18.41 -15.79
CA ASP A 246 14.05 19.70 -15.19
C ASP A 246 12.89 20.30 -14.37
N MET A 247 11.65 19.79 -14.51
CA MET A 247 10.48 20.27 -13.76
C MET A 247 10.66 20.01 -12.24
N PRO A 248 10.36 21.00 -11.39
CA PRO A 248 10.33 20.80 -9.93
C PRO A 248 9.15 19.95 -9.48
N LEU A 249 8.01 20.05 -10.16
CA LEU A 249 6.77 19.32 -9.95
C LEU A 249 6.31 18.71 -11.27
N LEU A 250 5.83 17.47 -11.24
CA LEU A 250 5.29 16.80 -12.43
C LEU A 250 3.78 17.11 -12.54
N ASP A 251 3.46 18.36 -12.86
CA ASP A 251 2.09 18.88 -12.96
C ASP A 251 1.44 18.58 -14.31
N PHE A 252 1.52 17.33 -14.72
CA PHE A 252 0.81 16.80 -15.89
C PHE A 252 0.21 15.44 -15.57
N LYS A 253 -0.80 15.03 -16.32
CA LYS A 253 -1.44 13.72 -16.12
C LYS A 253 -0.64 12.64 -16.84
N LEU A 254 -0.38 11.53 -16.16
CA LEU A 254 0.08 10.29 -16.76
C LEU A 254 -1.11 9.51 -17.34
N ASP A 255 -0.89 8.81 -18.44
CA ASP A 255 -1.88 7.89 -18.99
C ASP A 255 -2.18 6.77 -17.97
N ARG A 256 -3.46 6.48 -17.78
CA ARG A 256 -3.89 5.45 -16.83
C ARG A 256 -3.42 4.04 -17.19
N SER A 257 -3.20 3.77 -18.48
CA SER A 257 -2.68 2.50 -18.96
C SER A 257 -1.19 2.30 -18.71
N GLU A 258 -0.44 3.39 -18.44
CA GLU A 258 0.98 3.31 -18.16
C GLU A 258 1.22 2.80 -16.74
N SER A 259 1.89 1.66 -16.63
CA SER A 259 2.25 1.07 -15.35
C SER A 259 3.73 1.20 -15.09
N TYR A 260 4.10 2.06 -14.14
CA TYR A 260 5.48 2.23 -13.69
C TYR A 260 5.59 2.05 -12.18
N GLY A 261 6.57 1.25 -11.75
CA GLY A 261 6.97 1.19 -10.35
C GLY A 261 6.06 0.37 -9.44
N GLY A 262 5.41 -0.67 -9.92
CA GLY A 262 4.57 -1.55 -9.12
C GLY A 262 5.33 -2.22 -7.96
N GLY A 263 4.59 -2.66 -6.93
CA GLY A 263 5.14 -3.38 -5.76
C GLY A 263 4.70 -2.82 -4.41
N GLY A 264 3.99 -1.68 -4.39
CA GLY A 264 3.31 -1.18 -3.20
C GLY A 264 2.20 -2.12 -2.75
N SER A 265 1.72 -1.91 -1.54
CA SER A 265 0.52 -2.58 -1.00
C SER A 265 -0.32 -1.52 -0.31
N THR A 266 -1.63 -1.64 -0.41
CA THR A 266 -2.56 -0.74 0.27
C THR A 266 -3.77 -1.53 0.74
N ASP A 267 -4.35 -1.14 1.87
CA ASP A 267 -5.59 -1.72 2.38
C ASP A 267 -6.84 -1.27 1.61
N VAL A 268 -6.69 -0.37 0.62
CA VAL A 268 -7.71 -0.10 -0.40
C VAL A 268 -8.04 -1.37 -1.19
N GLY A 269 -7.05 -2.26 -1.37
CA GLY A 269 -7.25 -3.57 -1.96
C GLY A 269 -8.40 -4.33 -1.31
N ASP A 270 -8.43 -4.40 0.03
CA ASP A 270 -9.50 -5.11 0.74
C ASP A 270 -10.89 -4.53 0.46
N VAL A 271 -11.00 -3.20 0.32
CA VAL A 271 -12.26 -2.53 -0.05
C VAL A 271 -12.67 -2.92 -1.47
N SER A 272 -11.73 -2.95 -2.42
CA SER A 272 -12.00 -3.27 -3.83
C SER A 272 -12.54 -4.69 -4.04
N TRP A 273 -12.27 -5.62 -3.12
CA TRP A 273 -12.82 -6.97 -3.17
C TRP A 273 -14.31 -7.06 -2.80
N VAL A 274 -14.87 -6.04 -2.16
CA VAL A 274 -16.25 -6.06 -1.67
C VAL A 274 -17.14 -4.97 -2.28
N VAL A 275 -16.53 -3.97 -2.92
CA VAL A 275 -17.24 -2.88 -3.60
C VAL A 275 -16.38 -2.33 -4.74
N PRO A 276 -16.97 -2.01 -5.93
CA PRO A 276 -16.26 -1.33 -7.01
C PRO A 276 -15.53 -0.08 -6.50
N THR A 277 -14.23 0.00 -6.69
CA THR A 277 -13.39 1.02 -6.05
C THR A 277 -12.48 1.70 -7.08
N VAL A 278 -12.27 3.01 -6.94
CA VAL A 278 -11.34 3.77 -7.76
C VAL A 278 -10.51 4.72 -6.91
N GLN A 279 -9.25 4.91 -7.31
CA GLN A 279 -8.29 5.81 -6.67
C GLN A 279 -7.65 6.75 -7.68
N THR A 280 -7.41 8.01 -7.29
CA THR A 280 -6.54 8.93 -8.02
C THR A 280 -5.30 9.27 -7.21
N ASN A 281 -4.17 9.36 -7.88
CA ASN A 281 -2.95 9.97 -7.36
C ASN A 281 -2.87 11.41 -7.84
N VAL A 282 -2.48 12.32 -6.95
CA VAL A 282 -2.34 13.74 -7.29
C VAL A 282 -0.99 14.26 -6.83
N CYS A 283 -0.35 15.08 -7.66
CA CYS A 283 0.93 15.68 -7.39
C CYS A 283 0.86 16.58 -6.15
N CYS A 284 1.58 16.21 -5.10
CA CYS A 284 1.68 16.89 -3.82
C CYS A 284 3.15 17.16 -3.42
N TYR A 285 4.08 16.55 -4.14
CA TYR A 285 5.49 16.53 -3.79
C TYR A 285 6.38 16.82 -4.98
N ALA A 286 7.57 17.37 -4.72
CA ALA A 286 8.60 17.61 -5.73
C ALA A 286 8.97 16.32 -6.47
N ALA A 287 9.31 16.46 -7.76
CA ALA A 287 9.75 15.35 -8.60
C ALA A 287 10.92 14.59 -7.99
N GLY A 288 10.82 13.27 -7.92
CA GLY A 288 11.82 12.39 -7.32
C GLY A 288 11.78 12.30 -5.79
N THR A 289 10.82 12.94 -5.11
CA THR A 289 10.65 12.75 -3.66
C THR A 289 10.29 11.30 -3.36
N ALA A 290 11.14 10.61 -2.59
CA ALA A 290 10.83 9.29 -2.07
C ALA A 290 9.68 9.37 -1.07
N LEU A 291 8.68 8.50 -1.21
CA LEU A 291 7.64 8.31 -0.19
C LEU A 291 8.27 7.71 1.08
N HIS A 292 7.64 7.90 2.25
CA HIS A 292 8.18 7.49 3.56
C HIS A 292 9.52 8.16 3.93
N SER A 293 9.77 9.38 3.44
CA SER A 293 10.96 10.16 3.72
C SER A 293 10.64 11.44 4.50
N TRP A 294 11.65 12.03 5.15
CA TRP A 294 11.49 13.34 5.80
C TRP A 294 11.10 14.43 4.79
N GLN A 295 11.53 14.29 3.53
CA GLN A 295 11.19 15.21 2.45
C GLN A 295 9.68 15.20 2.16
N ALA A 296 9.07 14.03 2.07
CA ALA A 296 7.61 13.90 1.90
C ALA A 296 6.87 14.52 3.08
N VAL A 297 7.29 14.22 4.32
CA VAL A 297 6.67 14.78 5.54
C VAL A 297 6.79 16.31 5.57
N ALA A 298 7.95 16.87 5.24
CA ALA A 298 8.18 18.31 5.24
C ALA A 298 7.28 19.03 4.21
N GLN A 299 7.11 18.43 3.02
CA GLN A 299 6.27 18.99 1.96
C GLN A 299 4.77 18.88 2.26
N GLY A 300 4.34 17.89 3.05
CA GLY A 300 2.93 17.64 3.36
C GLY A 300 2.20 18.81 4.05
N LYS A 301 2.92 19.79 4.61
CA LYS A 301 2.36 21.03 5.18
C LYS A 301 2.47 22.25 4.25
N ALA A 302 3.03 22.11 3.07
CA ALA A 302 3.22 23.19 2.13
C ALA A 302 1.99 23.43 1.27
N SER A 303 1.89 24.63 0.69
CA SER A 303 0.80 24.99 -0.22
C SER A 303 0.72 24.06 -1.44
N VAL A 304 1.85 23.54 -1.92
CA VAL A 304 1.93 22.52 -2.96
C VAL A 304 1.06 21.31 -2.61
N ALA A 305 1.27 20.71 -1.44
CA ALA A 305 0.50 19.56 -0.99
C ALA A 305 -0.98 19.91 -0.76
N HIS A 306 -1.27 21.10 -0.23
CA HIS A 306 -2.65 21.57 -0.03
C HIS A 306 -3.39 21.76 -1.35
N LYS A 307 -2.74 22.30 -2.38
CA LYS A 307 -3.34 22.40 -3.74
C LYS A 307 -3.61 21.02 -4.33
N GLY A 308 -2.65 20.09 -4.25
CA GLY A 308 -2.85 18.72 -4.67
C GLY A 308 -4.03 18.06 -3.96
N MET A 309 -4.11 18.17 -2.63
CA MET A 309 -5.22 17.67 -1.83
C MET A 309 -6.57 18.26 -2.25
N LEU A 310 -6.64 19.56 -2.51
CA LEU A 310 -7.88 20.21 -2.96
C LEU A 310 -8.25 19.81 -4.38
N THR A 311 -7.25 19.58 -5.25
CA THR A 311 -7.48 19.04 -6.59
C THR A 311 -8.03 17.63 -6.53
N ALA A 312 -7.46 16.76 -5.70
CA ALA A 312 -8.02 15.43 -5.45
C ALA A 312 -9.46 15.49 -4.95
N ALA A 313 -9.76 16.43 -4.04
CA ALA A 313 -11.13 16.63 -3.54
C ALA A 313 -12.11 17.03 -4.64
N LYS A 314 -11.70 17.90 -5.58
CA LYS A 314 -12.52 18.28 -6.75
C LYS A 314 -12.75 17.08 -7.68
N VAL A 315 -11.71 16.35 -8.02
CA VAL A 315 -11.79 15.13 -8.86
C VAL A 315 -12.77 14.13 -8.24
N MET A 316 -12.62 13.83 -6.95
CA MET A 316 -13.51 12.90 -6.25
C MET A 316 -14.97 13.39 -6.21
N ALA A 317 -15.19 14.70 -6.00
CA ALA A 317 -16.53 15.28 -5.95
C ALA A 317 -17.20 15.21 -7.33
N CYS A 318 -16.49 15.57 -8.40
CA CYS A 318 -17.01 15.50 -9.77
C CYS A 318 -17.29 14.04 -10.18
N THR A 319 -16.39 13.12 -9.85
CA THR A 319 -16.62 11.68 -10.09
C THR A 319 -17.88 11.19 -9.39
N GLY A 320 -18.08 11.58 -8.12
CA GLY A 320 -19.31 11.27 -7.39
C GLY A 320 -20.55 11.91 -8.00
N ALA A 321 -20.47 13.14 -8.50
CA ALA A 321 -21.56 13.83 -9.18
C ALA A 321 -21.98 13.12 -10.48
N ASP A 322 -21.00 12.79 -11.34
CA ASP A 322 -21.26 12.05 -12.60
C ASP A 322 -21.97 10.72 -12.36
N LEU A 323 -21.56 10.00 -11.31
CA LEU A 323 -22.15 8.71 -10.95
C LEU A 323 -23.58 8.86 -10.39
N LEU A 324 -23.84 9.92 -9.62
CA LEU A 324 -25.19 10.22 -9.12
C LEU A 324 -26.12 10.71 -10.21
N GLU A 325 -25.63 11.50 -11.17
CA GLU A 325 -26.41 11.96 -12.33
C GLU A 325 -26.66 10.85 -13.35
N ASN A 326 -25.78 9.86 -13.42
CA ASN A 326 -25.91 8.73 -14.34
C ASN A 326 -25.79 7.37 -13.62
N PRO A 327 -26.85 6.90 -12.96
CA PRO A 327 -26.84 5.62 -12.24
C PRO A 327 -26.52 4.39 -13.11
N GLU A 328 -26.63 4.49 -14.45
CA GLU A 328 -26.24 3.42 -15.35
C GLU A 328 -24.72 3.19 -15.34
N LEU A 329 -23.92 4.20 -15.01
CA LEU A 329 -22.46 4.03 -14.79
C LEU A 329 -22.19 3.14 -13.57
N ILE A 330 -22.96 3.32 -12.49
CA ILE A 330 -22.83 2.46 -11.28
C ILE A 330 -23.15 1.00 -11.63
N LYS A 331 -24.19 0.75 -12.40
CA LYS A 331 -24.54 -0.61 -12.85
C LYS A 331 -23.44 -1.22 -13.72
N LYS A 332 -22.88 -0.42 -14.63
CA LYS A 332 -21.75 -0.86 -15.48
C LYS A 332 -20.52 -1.17 -14.65
N ALA A 333 -20.18 -0.29 -13.70
CA ALA A 333 -19.06 -0.49 -12.80
C ALA A 333 -19.23 -1.76 -11.96
N HIS A 334 -20.45 -2.04 -11.49
CA HIS A 334 -20.72 -3.26 -10.75
C HIS A 334 -20.58 -4.52 -11.63
N LYS A 335 -21.01 -4.45 -12.89
CA LYS A 335 -20.83 -5.54 -13.83
C LYS A 335 -19.35 -5.80 -14.14
N ASP A 336 -18.61 -4.77 -14.45
CA ASP A 336 -17.17 -4.80 -14.69
C ASP A 336 -16.42 -5.41 -13.48
N TRP A 337 -16.74 -4.96 -12.27
CA TRP A 337 -16.19 -5.50 -11.03
C TRP A 337 -16.46 -7.00 -10.84
N LEU A 338 -17.67 -7.48 -11.19
CA LEU A 338 -17.98 -8.91 -11.12
C LEU A 338 -17.20 -9.72 -12.17
N GLU A 339 -16.94 -9.13 -13.34
CA GLU A 339 -16.12 -9.72 -14.39
C GLU A 339 -14.65 -9.83 -13.94
N GLU A 340 -14.10 -8.77 -13.31
CA GLU A 340 -12.74 -8.78 -12.77
C GLU A 340 -12.56 -9.76 -11.58
N LEU A 341 -13.58 -9.94 -10.76
CA LEU A 341 -13.56 -10.95 -9.70
C LEU A 341 -13.54 -12.40 -10.23
N ASP A 342 -13.97 -12.64 -11.47
CA ASP A 342 -13.99 -13.98 -12.11
C ASP A 342 -14.59 -15.07 -11.19
N GLY A 343 -15.62 -14.72 -10.43
CA GLY A 343 -16.26 -15.61 -9.46
C GLY A 343 -15.48 -15.85 -8.15
N GLU A 344 -14.32 -15.22 -7.98
CA GLU A 344 -13.59 -15.23 -6.71
C GLU A 344 -14.37 -14.42 -5.65
N THR A 345 -14.25 -14.79 -4.40
CA THR A 345 -14.83 -14.07 -3.26
C THR A 345 -13.75 -13.52 -2.36
N TYR A 346 -14.04 -12.42 -1.66
CA TYR A 346 -13.08 -11.82 -0.72
C TYR A 346 -12.51 -12.87 0.24
N PRO A 347 -11.23 -13.14 0.20
CA PRO A 347 -10.61 -14.24 0.95
C PRO A 347 -10.42 -13.93 2.44
N ASN A 348 -10.79 -12.71 2.88
CA ASN A 348 -10.56 -12.17 4.22
C ASN A 348 -9.19 -12.61 4.80
N PRO A 349 -8.13 -11.86 4.55
CA PRO A 349 -6.78 -12.28 4.90
C PRO A 349 -6.48 -12.18 6.40
N LEU A 350 -7.34 -11.51 7.18
CA LEU A 350 -7.17 -11.37 8.63
C LEU A 350 -7.76 -12.59 9.38
N PRO A 351 -7.09 -13.09 10.42
CA PRO A 351 -7.70 -14.00 11.37
C PRO A 351 -9.00 -13.43 11.96
N LYS A 352 -9.99 -14.28 12.22
CA LYS A 352 -11.31 -13.86 12.73
C LYS A 352 -11.27 -13.09 14.04
N ASP A 353 -10.32 -13.44 14.90
CA ASP A 353 -10.08 -12.87 16.22
C ASP A 353 -9.01 -11.77 16.23
N ALA A 354 -8.40 -11.48 15.09
CA ALA A 354 -7.41 -10.41 14.97
C ALA A 354 -8.01 -9.06 15.38
N LYS A 355 -7.27 -8.33 16.19
CA LYS A 355 -7.59 -6.96 16.61
C LYS A 355 -6.55 -6.03 16.02
N PRO A 356 -6.92 -4.79 15.67
CA PRO A 356 -5.93 -3.80 15.29
C PRO A 356 -5.02 -3.51 16.49
N GLU A 357 -3.74 -3.77 16.33
CA GLU A 357 -2.72 -3.54 17.36
C GLU A 357 -1.70 -2.54 16.84
N LEU A 358 -1.21 -1.68 17.74
CA LEU A 358 0.00 -0.90 17.51
C LEU A 358 1.22 -1.77 17.81
N TRP A 359 2.15 -1.85 16.89
CA TRP A 359 3.39 -2.65 17.03
C TRP A 359 4.59 -1.87 16.45
#